data_5f5d834c4df36c63ec1327fc25d86f38
#
_entry.id   5f5d834c4df36c63ec1327fc25d86f38
#
_cell.length_a   1.000
_cell.length_b   1.000
_cell.length_c   1.000
_cell.angle_alpha   90.00
_cell.angle_beta   90.00
_cell.angle_gamma   90.00
#
_symmetry.space_group_name_H-M   'P 1'
#
loop_
_entity.id
_entity.type
_entity.pdbx_description
1 polymer ?
#
loop_
_entity_poly.entity_id
_entity_poly.type
_entity_poly.pdbx_seq_one_letter_code
_entity_poly.pdbx_strand_id
1 'polypeptide(L)'
;QSISERLSAIMKTLMVKRLESSFHAFKKSLGRLDKATQNMLDMLDKDRVFIAPDLNINELIEKGLTDDEILASIENKGGNNREFKKSAFKEEYIELLLKDKKKISDLIKRWNKISVDPKMEEFLHHLKNTFFTKKVNHSGKIVIFTESTETANEIKQKLEADGFEKILTIDSSNRKNADGIIRSNFDANLEESEWHYDYDIIITTEVLAEGINLHRSNVIVNYDVPWNSTRLMQRIGRVNRIGTRAKQIFVYNFYPSIQGNNQIRLEQTAIRKLQAFHTAFGEDNKIFSLLEEIGDGALYGNKIQQEESEILKYLNE
;
A
#
# COMPACT_ATOMS: atom_id res chain seq x y z
N GLN A 1 -3.78 27.01 -10.07
CA GLN A 1 -2.86 26.45 -9.04
C GLN A 1 -1.45 26.39 -9.60
N SER A 2 -0.47 26.89 -8.83
CA SER A 2 0.95 26.77 -9.19
C SER A 2 1.41 25.31 -9.20
N ILE A 3 2.49 25.01 -9.95
CA ILE A 3 3.10 23.66 -9.96
C ILE A 3 3.49 23.24 -8.53
N SER A 4 3.99 24.16 -7.72
CA SER A 4 4.35 23.94 -6.33
C SER A 4 3.17 23.52 -5.45
N GLU A 5 2.01 24.16 -5.60
CA GLU A 5 0.79 23.80 -4.86
C GLU A 5 0.29 22.39 -5.21
N ARG A 6 0.38 22.01 -6.50
CA ARG A 6 0.00 20.65 -6.94
C ARG A 6 0.94 19.60 -6.38
N LEU A 7 2.25 19.86 -6.41
CA LEU A 7 3.26 18.92 -5.83
C LEU A 7 3.07 18.77 -4.32
N SER A 8 2.80 19.86 -3.61
CA SER A 8 2.51 19.84 -2.18
C SER A 8 1.27 19.00 -1.86
N ALA A 9 0.20 19.17 -2.64
CA ALA A 9 -1.03 18.39 -2.48
C ALA A 9 -0.81 16.89 -2.75
N ILE A 10 -0.03 16.55 -3.79
CA ILE A 10 0.34 15.16 -4.10
C ILE A 10 1.16 14.55 -2.96
N MET A 11 2.19 15.27 -2.47
CA MET A 11 3.04 14.80 -1.37
C MET A 11 2.21 14.56 -0.10
N LYS A 12 1.32 15.49 0.26
CA LYS A 12 0.42 15.33 1.39
C LYS A 12 -0.43 14.05 1.25
N THR A 13 -1.03 13.85 0.08
CA THR A 13 -1.85 12.67 -0.20
C THR A 13 -1.05 11.38 -0.08
N LEU A 14 0.18 11.35 -0.62
CA LEU A 14 1.07 10.19 -0.52
C LEU A 14 1.45 9.89 0.93
N MET A 15 1.76 10.91 1.73
CA MET A 15 2.09 10.73 3.14
C MET A 15 0.91 10.22 3.95
N VAL A 16 -0.32 10.71 3.69
CA VAL A 16 -1.52 10.18 4.33
C VAL A 16 -1.77 8.73 3.93
N LYS A 17 -1.61 8.37 2.66
CA LYS A 17 -1.69 6.97 2.22
C LYS A 17 -0.71 6.05 2.95
N ARG A 18 0.53 6.50 3.11
CA ARG A 18 1.54 5.73 3.85
C ARG A 18 1.16 5.53 5.31
N LEU A 19 0.57 6.57 5.94
CA LEU A 19 0.08 6.52 7.31
C LEU A 19 -1.10 5.54 7.44
N GLU A 20 -2.04 5.58 6.50
CA GLU A 20 -3.20 4.69 6.48
C GLU A 20 -2.83 3.23 6.10
N SER A 21 -1.71 3.04 5.41
CA SER A 21 -1.19 1.70 5.14
C SER A 21 -0.61 1.10 6.42
N SER A 22 0.45 1.68 6.98
CA SER A 22 0.96 1.30 8.31
C SER A 22 1.83 2.41 8.91
N PHE A 23 1.91 2.44 10.24
CA PHE A 23 2.81 3.35 10.94
C PHE A 23 4.28 3.12 10.59
N HIS A 24 4.65 1.89 10.28
CA HIS A 24 5.98 1.54 9.81
C HIS A 24 6.28 2.17 8.44
N ALA A 25 5.39 2.00 7.46
CA ALA A 25 5.54 2.58 6.14
C ALA A 25 5.61 4.12 6.18
N PHE A 26 4.81 4.74 7.06
CA PHE A 26 4.85 6.18 7.29
C PHE A 26 6.18 6.65 7.89
N LYS A 27 6.65 5.99 8.96
CA LYS A 27 7.96 6.29 9.58
C LYS A 27 9.12 6.15 8.61
N LYS A 28 9.11 5.10 7.78
CA LYS A 28 10.10 4.90 6.70
C LYS A 28 10.06 6.03 5.67
N SER A 29 8.86 6.48 5.29
CA SER A 29 8.71 7.60 4.35
C SER A 29 9.19 8.92 4.93
N LEU A 30 8.91 9.18 6.22
CA LEU A 30 9.45 10.34 6.94
C LEU A 30 10.98 10.30 6.99
N GLY A 31 11.57 9.14 7.28
CA GLY A 31 13.02 8.96 7.32
C GLY A 31 13.68 9.23 5.96
N ARG A 32 13.07 8.76 4.86
CA ARG A 32 13.56 9.08 3.50
C ARG A 32 13.49 10.57 3.20
N LEU A 33 12.38 11.22 3.57
CA LEU A 33 12.20 12.66 3.38
C LEU A 33 13.23 13.46 4.19
N ASP A 34 13.45 13.08 5.45
CA ASP A 34 14.46 13.70 6.33
C ASP A 34 15.87 13.58 5.75
N LYS A 35 16.21 12.37 5.26
CA LYS A 35 17.51 12.10 4.64
C LYS A 35 17.71 12.87 3.34
N ALA A 36 16.70 12.89 2.47
CA ALA A 36 16.75 13.66 1.23
C ALA A 36 16.92 15.16 1.50
N THR A 37 16.22 15.69 2.51
CA THR A 37 16.37 17.08 2.93
C THR A 37 17.79 17.36 3.49
N GLN A 38 18.33 16.44 4.30
CA GLN A 38 19.69 16.55 4.81
C GLN A 38 20.74 16.52 3.68
N ASN A 39 20.61 15.57 2.75
CA ASN A 39 21.52 15.48 1.61
C ASN A 39 21.53 16.79 0.78
N MET A 40 20.37 17.42 0.60
CA MET A 40 20.29 18.71 -0.09
C MET A 40 21.00 19.82 0.68
N LEU A 41 20.87 19.87 2.00
CA LEU A 41 21.58 20.82 2.86
C LEU A 41 23.10 20.59 2.80
N ASP A 42 23.54 19.33 2.87
CA ASP A 42 24.96 18.96 2.80
C ASP A 42 25.57 19.35 1.44
N MET A 43 24.83 19.18 0.34
CA MET A 43 25.26 19.65 -0.99
C MET A 43 25.37 21.17 -1.06
N LEU A 44 24.43 21.90 -0.46
CA LEU A 44 24.45 23.36 -0.37
C LEU A 44 25.64 23.85 0.48
N ASP A 45 26.00 23.18 1.57
CA ASP A 45 27.12 23.52 2.43
C ASP A 45 28.48 23.28 1.74
N LYS A 46 28.56 22.26 0.88
CA LYS A 46 29.72 21.96 0.04
C LYS A 46 29.83 22.87 -1.20
N ASP A 47 28.85 23.75 -1.44
CA ASP A 47 28.72 24.57 -2.67
C ASP A 47 28.68 23.74 -3.97
N ARG A 48 28.17 22.46 -3.87
CA ARG A 48 28.05 21.53 -5.01
C ARG A 48 26.69 20.83 -4.94
N VAL A 49 25.72 21.36 -5.69
CA VAL A 49 24.36 20.83 -5.70
C VAL A 49 24.08 20.09 -6.99
N PHE A 50 23.86 18.79 -6.89
CA PHE A 50 23.56 17.94 -8.05
C PHE A 50 22.04 17.82 -8.24
N ILE A 51 21.56 18.30 -9.38
CA ILE A 51 20.17 18.14 -9.81
C ILE A 51 20.17 17.28 -11.06
N ALA A 52 19.68 16.06 -10.93
CA ALA A 52 19.66 15.08 -11.99
C ALA A 52 18.29 14.38 -12.03
N PRO A 53 17.35 14.86 -12.88
CA PRO A 53 16.01 14.26 -12.98
C PRO A 53 16.04 12.77 -13.35
N ASP A 54 17.06 12.34 -14.08
CA ASP A 54 17.23 10.97 -14.58
C ASP A 54 18.06 10.07 -13.65
N LEU A 55 18.52 10.60 -12.50
CA LEU A 55 19.35 9.90 -11.53
C LEU A 55 18.81 10.09 -10.11
N ASN A 56 18.83 9.04 -9.33
CA ASN A 56 18.54 9.16 -7.91
C ASN A 56 19.81 9.52 -7.13
N ILE A 57 20.09 10.82 -7.02
CA ILE A 57 21.28 11.34 -6.34
C ILE A 57 21.35 10.83 -4.88
N ASN A 58 20.23 10.76 -4.18
CA ASN A 58 20.21 10.25 -2.80
C ASN A 58 20.66 8.78 -2.73
N GLU A 59 20.29 7.97 -3.70
CA GLU A 59 20.73 6.56 -3.78
C GLU A 59 22.24 6.46 -4.06
N LEU A 60 22.79 7.34 -4.92
CA LEU A 60 24.23 7.38 -5.19
C LEU A 60 25.02 7.78 -3.94
N ILE A 61 24.55 8.76 -3.20
CA ILE A 61 25.13 9.18 -1.90
C ILE A 61 25.05 8.02 -0.89
N GLU A 62 23.93 7.32 -0.83
CA GLU A 62 23.74 6.16 0.07
C GLU A 62 24.66 4.99 -0.27
N LYS A 63 24.99 4.81 -1.54
CA LYS A 63 25.99 3.83 -2.01
C LYS A 63 27.42 4.25 -1.70
N GLY A 64 27.61 5.45 -1.12
CA GLY A 64 28.93 5.97 -0.71
C GLY A 64 29.75 6.55 -1.85
N LEU A 65 29.13 6.92 -2.99
CA LEU A 65 29.85 7.57 -4.08
C LEU A 65 30.34 8.95 -3.64
N THR A 66 31.56 9.29 -4.03
CA THR A 66 32.15 10.62 -3.86
C THR A 66 31.47 11.65 -4.77
N ASP A 67 31.62 12.94 -4.45
CA ASP A 67 31.05 14.02 -5.26
C ASP A 67 31.52 13.96 -6.72
N ASP A 68 32.78 13.57 -6.96
CA ASP A 68 33.33 13.45 -8.31
C ASP A 68 32.80 12.25 -9.08
N GLU A 69 32.51 11.12 -8.39
CA GLU A 69 31.85 9.94 -8.99
C GLU A 69 30.39 10.24 -9.31
N ILE A 70 29.68 11.02 -8.48
CA ILE A 70 28.32 11.48 -8.75
C ILE A 70 28.36 12.41 -9.99
N LEU A 71 29.29 13.36 -10.07
CA LEU A 71 29.42 14.23 -11.23
C LEU A 71 29.71 13.44 -12.52
N ALA A 72 30.62 12.47 -12.48
CA ALA A 72 30.90 11.59 -13.61
C ALA A 72 29.63 10.80 -14.04
N SER A 73 28.84 10.35 -13.09
CA SER A 73 27.57 9.66 -13.37
C SER A 73 26.53 10.57 -14.03
N ILE A 74 26.50 11.85 -13.63
CA ILE A 74 25.66 12.90 -14.23
C ILE A 74 26.08 13.18 -15.66
N GLU A 75 27.38 13.39 -15.89
CA GLU A 75 27.95 13.68 -17.21
C GLU A 75 27.75 12.51 -18.20
N ASN A 76 27.98 11.28 -17.75
CA ASN A 76 27.83 10.08 -18.58
C ASN A 76 26.39 9.83 -19.03
N LYS A 77 25.39 10.20 -18.22
CA LYS A 77 23.96 10.02 -18.58
C LYS A 77 23.46 11.12 -19.51
N GLY A 78 24.12 12.27 -19.55
CA GLY A 78 23.68 13.42 -20.36
C GLY A 78 22.29 13.96 -19.93
N GLY A 79 21.66 14.72 -20.79
CA GLY A 79 20.31 15.26 -20.54
C GLY A 79 20.31 16.51 -19.69
N ASN A 80 19.27 16.66 -18.82
CA ASN A 80 19.07 17.84 -17.95
C ASN A 80 19.80 17.73 -16.59
N ASN A 81 20.73 16.79 -16.48
CA ASN A 81 21.49 16.58 -15.25
C ASN A 81 22.60 17.62 -15.13
N ARG A 82 22.67 18.35 -14.02
CA ARG A 82 23.58 19.48 -13.83
C ARG A 82 24.08 19.62 -12.40
N GLU A 83 25.30 20.15 -12.24
CA GLU A 83 25.81 20.67 -10.99
C GLU A 83 25.53 22.19 -10.91
N PHE A 84 25.14 22.65 -9.73
CA PHE A 84 24.84 24.03 -9.43
C PHE A 84 25.66 24.51 -8.22
N LYS A 85 26.03 25.77 -8.19
CA LYS A 85 26.57 26.43 -7.02
C LYS A 85 25.44 26.87 -6.08
N LYS A 86 25.72 26.98 -4.78
CA LYS A 86 24.81 27.52 -3.78
C LYS A 86 24.19 28.86 -4.20
N SER A 87 24.99 29.71 -4.83
CA SER A 87 24.57 31.02 -5.33
C SER A 87 23.47 30.99 -6.41
N ALA A 88 23.24 29.81 -7.01
CA ALA A 88 22.09 29.61 -7.93
C ALA A 88 20.73 29.49 -7.21
N PHE A 89 20.75 29.32 -5.90
CA PHE A 89 19.56 29.16 -5.08
C PHE A 89 19.25 30.43 -4.30
N LYS A 90 17.96 30.81 -4.24
CA LYS A 90 17.53 31.97 -3.44
C LYS A 90 17.71 31.66 -1.96
N GLU A 91 18.10 32.66 -1.17
CA GLU A 91 18.27 32.54 0.27
C GLU A 91 16.99 32.06 0.98
N GLU A 92 15.83 32.59 0.54
CA GLU A 92 14.50 32.16 1.01
C GLU A 92 14.28 30.63 0.86
N TYR A 93 14.76 30.03 -0.24
CA TYR A 93 14.66 28.57 -0.45
C TYR A 93 15.46 27.80 0.61
N ILE A 94 16.66 28.26 0.93
CA ILE A 94 17.53 27.63 1.93
C ILE A 94 16.90 27.73 3.32
N GLU A 95 16.35 28.90 3.66
CA GLU A 95 15.63 29.11 4.93
C GLU A 95 14.42 28.19 5.07
N LEU A 96 13.62 28.06 3.98
CA LEU A 96 12.46 27.16 3.97
C LEU A 96 12.89 25.70 4.13
N LEU A 97 13.96 25.27 3.47
CA LEU A 97 14.50 23.93 3.57
C LEU A 97 14.95 23.61 5.00
N LEU A 98 15.61 24.55 5.69
CA LEU A 98 15.99 24.41 7.11
C LEU A 98 14.76 24.30 8.02
N LYS A 99 13.74 25.11 7.77
CA LYS A 99 12.47 25.03 8.52
C LYS A 99 11.79 23.67 8.31
N ASP A 100 11.76 23.17 7.09
CA ASP A 100 11.19 21.87 6.77
C ASP A 100 11.98 20.74 7.41
N LYS A 101 13.31 20.78 7.36
CA LYS A 101 14.19 19.81 8.06
C LYS A 101 13.86 19.74 9.54
N LYS A 102 13.72 20.89 10.20
CA LYS A 102 13.35 20.94 11.61
C LYS A 102 12.00 20.30 11.88
N LYS A 103 10.97 20.66 11.08
CA LYS A 103 9.61 20.10 11.22
C LYS A 103 9.59 18.58 11.02
N ILE A 104 10.29 18.08 9.99
CA ILE A 104 10.38 16.64 9.71
C ILE A 104 11.06 15.92 10.86
N SER A 105 12.19 16.43 11.35
CA SER A 105 12.92 15.84 12.48
C SER A 105 12.09 15.82 13.76
N ASP A 106 11.34 16.88 14.06
CA ASP A 106 10.44 16.93 15.22
C ASP A 106 9.25 15.96 15.06
N LEU A 107 8.73 15.82 13.85
CA LEU A 107 7.68 14.84 13.54
C LEU A 107 8.19 13.41 13.74
N ILE A 108 9.38 13.08 13.27
CA ILE A 108 10.02 11.78 13.47
C ILE A 108 10.18 11.48 14.96
N LYS A 109 10.68 12.43 15.77
CA LYS A 109 10.81 12.26 17.22
C LYS A 109 9.49 11.95 17.89
N ARG A 110 8.40 12.61 17.46
CA ARG A 110 7.05 12.36 17.99
C ARG A 110 6.54 10.98 17.58
N TRP A 111 6.68 10.60 16.31
CA TRP A 111 6.23 9.31 15.80
C TRP A 111 7.03 8.12 16.35
N ASN A 112 8.31 8.31 16.68
CA ASN A 112 9.12 7.24 17.29
C ASN A 112 8.65 6.86 18.72
N LYS A 113 7.86 7.72 19.38
CA LYS A 113 7.23 7.42 20.66
C LYS A 113 5.98 6.54 20.53
N ILE A 114 5.43 6.42 19.33
CA ILE A 114 4.23 5.61 19.04
C ILE A 114 4.70 4.23 18.64
N SER A 115 4.43 3.23 19.48
CA SER A 115 4.89 1.84 19.31
C SER A 115 3.81 0.91 18.75
N VAL A 116 2.54 1.28 18.90
CA VAL A 116 1.38 0.45 18.54
C VAL A 116 0.71 1.03 17.30
N ASP A 117 0.53 0.18 16.30
CA ASP A 117 -0.30 0.45 15.12
C ASP A 117 -1.66 -0.23 15.31
N PRO A 118 -2.75 0.53 15.55
CA PRO A 118 -4.06 -0.07 15.83
C PRO A 118 -4.59 -0.93 14.68
N LYS A 119 -4.28 -0.57 13.42
CA LYS A 119 -4.70 -1.34 12.25
C LYS A 119 -4.01 -2.71 12.22
N MET A 120 -2.73 -2.74 12.54
CA MET A 120 -1.96 -3.97 12.64
C MET A 120 -2.48 -4.86 13.76
N GLU A 121 -2.75 -4.30 14.94
CA GLU A 121 -3.31 -5.05 16.08
C GLU A 121 -4.66 -5.68 15.72
N GLU A 122 -5.55 -4.92 15.10
CA GLU A 122 -6.86 -5.38 14.68
C GLU A 122 -6.75 -6.45 13.59
N PHE A 123 -5.85 -6.27 12.62
CA PHE A 123 -5.58 -7.28 11.60
C PHE A 123 -5.12 -8.61 12.23
N LEU A 124 -4.15 -8.57 13.15
CA LEU A 124 -3.64 -9.75 13.83
C LEU A 124 -4.72 -10.44 14.67
N HIS A 125 -5.58 -9.65 15.34
CA HIS A 125 -6.71 -10.18 16.06
C HIS A 125 -7.67 -10.96 15.14
N HIS A 126 -8.05 -10.38 14.00
CA HIS A 126 -8.93 -11.04 13.04
C HIS A 126 -8.27 -12.21 12.33
N LEU A 127 -6.98 -12.16 12.07
CA LEU A 127 -6.26 -13.27 11.47
C LEU A 127 -6.42 -14.55 12.29
N LYS A 128 -6.23 -14.45 13.62
CA LYS A 128 -6.34 -15.58 14.54
C LYS A 128 -7.78 -16.04 14.77
N ASN A 129 -8.68 -15.08 14.95
CA ASN A 129 -10.03 -15.35 15.46
C ASN A 129 -11.10 -15.47 14.37
N THR A 130 -10.80 -15.07 13.13
CA THR A 130 -11.76 -15.04 12.03
C THR A 130 -11.20 -15.69 10.78
N PHE A 131 -10.10 -15.18 10.22
CA PHE A 131 -9.65 -15.53 8.87
C PHE A 131 -9.16 -16.96 8.73
N PHE A 132 -8.66 -17.59 9.79
CA PHE A 132 -8.25 -19.00 9.82
C PHE A 132 -9.26 -19.93 10.49
N THR A 133 -10.45 -19.44 10.86
CA THR A 133 -11.47 -20.33 11.41
C THR A 133 -12.00 -21.28 10.32
N LYS A 134 -12.32 -22.52 10.69
CA LYS A 134 -12.88 -23.51 9.75
C LYS A 134 -14.19 -23.06 9.12
N LYS A 135 -14.94 -22.17 9.79
CA LYS A 135 -16.19 -21.61 9.29
C LYS A 135 -15.97 -20.70 8.08
N VAL A 136 -14.86 -19.97 8.05
CA VAL A 136 -14.49 -18.99 7.01
C VAL A 136 -13.50 -19.60 6.03
N ASN A 137 -12.40 -20.13 6.53
CA ASN A 137 -11.30 -20.59 5.70
C ASN A 137 -11.29 -22.10 5.56
N HIS A 138 -11.98 -22.58 4.53
CA HIS A 138 -12.02 -24.02 4.21
C HIS A 138 -10.77 -24.50 3.48
N SER A 139 -10.06 -23.59 2.80
CA SER A 139 -8.87 -23.92 2.02
C SER A 139 -7.59 -23.98 2.85
N GLY A 140 -7.58 -23.38 4.05
CA GLY A 140 -6.39 -23.17 4.85
C GLY A 140 -5.45 -22.10 4.29
N LYS A 141 -5.85 -21.38 3.22
CA LYS A 141 -5.01 -20.40 2.52
C LYS A 141 -5.60 -19.00 2.55
N ILE A 142 -4.75 -17.98 2.66
CA ILE A 142 -5.14 -16.56 2.69
C ILE A 142 -4.30 -15.77 1.70
N VAL A 143 -4.93 -14.83 1.00
CA VAL A 143 -4.28 -13.83 0.15
C VAL A 143 -4.43 -12.46 0.80
N ILE A 144 -3.32 -11.80 1.09
CA ILE A 144 -3.28 -10.47 1.71
C ILE A 144 -2.69 -9.48 0.71
N PHE A 145 -3.46 -8.45 0.37
CA PHE A 145 -3.04 -7.36 -0.50
C PHE A 145 -2.73 -6.10 0.31
N THR A 146 -1.62 -5.45 0.01
CA THR A 146 -1.24 -4.12 0.52
C THR A 146 -0.71 -3.24 -0.62
N GLU A 147 -0.73 -1.92 -0.47
CA GLU A 147 -0.14 -0.99 -1.45
C GLU A 147 1.35 -0.72 -1.19
N SER A 148 1.91 -1.20 -0.06
CA SER A 148 3.25 -0.86 0.41
C SER A 148 4.11 -2.09 0.66
N THR A 149 5.28 -2.16 0.03
CA THR A 149 6.27 -3.21 0.29
C THR A 149 6.74 -3.17 1.76
N GLU A 150 6.87 -1.98 2.34
CA GLU A 150 7.22 -1.83 3.76
C GLU A 150 6.16 -2.44 4.67
N THR A 151 4.88 -2.22 4.35
CA THR A 151 3.76 -2.82 5.09
C THR A 151 3.72 -4.34 4.90
N ALA A 152 3.96 -4.85 3.67
CA ALA A 152 4.03 -6.28 3.41
C ALA A 152 5.11 -6.96 4.27
N ASN A 153 6.29 -6.35 4.36
CA ASN A 153 7.39 -6.84 5.17
C ASN A 153 7.08 -6.76 6.67
N GLU A 154 6.42 -5.70 7.13
CA GLU A 154 5.99 -5.58 8.53
C GLU A 154 4.97 -6.64 8.89
N ILE A 155 3.95 -6.86 8.05
CA ILE A 155 2.96 -7.93 8.24
C ILE A 155 3.67 -9.27 8.36
N LYS A 156 4.60 -9.60 7.44
CA LYS A 156 5.37 -10.83 7.50
C LYS A 156 6.09 -10.99 8.83
N GLN A 157 6.85 -9.99 9.26
CA GLN A 157 7.60 -10.03 10.52
C GLN A 157 6.68 -10.23 11.73
N LYS A 158 5.51 -9.60 11.75
CA LYS A 158 4.53 -9.76 12.83
C LYS A 158 3.93 -11.16 12.84
N LEU A 159 3.62 -11.70 11.68
CA LEU A 159 3.08 -13.06 11.57
C LEU A 159 4.13 -14.11 11.99
N GLU A 160 5.38 -13.96 11.58
CA GLU A 160 6.48 -14.84 11.99
C GLU A 160 6.68 -14.79 13.53
N ALA A 161 6.62 -13.59 14.12
CA ALA A 161 6.69 -13.43 15.58
C ALA A 161 5.50 -14.08 16.32
N ASP A 162 4.34 -14.18 15.66
CA ASP A 162 3.13 -14.84 16.15
C ASP A 162 3.10 -16.37 15.87
N GLY A 163 4.18 -16.92 15.29
CA GLY A 163 4.37 -18.37 15.05
C GLY A 163 3.83 -18.88 13.72
N PHE A 164 3.49 -18.01 12.76
CA PHE A 164 3.17 -18.43 11.40
C PHE A 164 4.45 -18.63 10.59
N GLU A 165 4.63 -19.82 10.00
CA GLU A 165 5.86 -20.19 9.28
C GLU A 165 5.70 -20.17 7.75
N LYS A 166 4.50 -20.51 7.25
CA LYS A 166 4.24 -20.72 5.81
C LYS A 166 3.79 -19.44 5.11
N ILE A 167 4.68 -18.43 5.07
CA ILE A 167 4.40 -17.10 4.55
C ILE A 167 5.24 -16.82 3.30
N LEU A 168 4.57 -16.50 2.19
CA LEU A 168 5.19 -16.05 0.95
C LEU A 168 4.93 -14.56 0.76
N THR A 169 5.98 -13.76 0.58
CA THR A 169 5.86 -12.32 0.29
C THR A 169 6.29 -12.04 -1.14
N ILE A 170 5.42 -11.40 -1.92
CA ILE A 170 5.62 -11.09 -3.33
C ILE A 170 5.48 -9.60 -3.59
N ASP A 171 6.51 -9.01 -4.17
CA ASP A 171 6.53 -7.64 -4.67
C ASP A 171 7.16 -7.56 -6.07
N SER A 172 7.39 -6.35 -6.58
CA SER A 172 7.96 -6.15 -7.92
C SER A 172 9.38 -6.71 -8.08
N SER A 173 10.14 -6.85 -6.98
CA SER A 173 11.53 -7.31 -7.02
C SER A 173 11.67 -8.81 -7.21
N ASN A 174 10.74 -9.61 -6.69
CA ASN A 174 10.81 -11.08 -6.71
C ASN A 174 9.72 -11.75 -7.55
N ARG A 175 8.73 -11.00 -8.08
CA ARG A 175 7.58 -11.54 -8.82
C ARG A 175 7.96 -12.50 -9.93
N LYS A 176 8.95 -12.14 -10.75
CA LYS A 176 9.35 -12.93 -11.91
C LYS A 176 9.88 -14.33 -11.56
N ASN A 177 10.59 -14.43 -10.43
CA ASN A 177 11.22 -15.68 -9.99
C ASN A 177 10.26 -16.55 -9.16
N ALA A 178 9.14 -16.00 -8.70
CA ALA A 178 8.19 -16.66 -7.82
C ALA A 178 7.02 -17.35 -8.56
N ASP A 179 6.92 -17.23 -9.87
CA ASP A 179 5.74 -17.68 -10.66
C ASP A 179 5.43 -19.17 -10.43
N GLY A 180 6.43 -20.02 -10.52
CA GLY A 180 6.29 -21.47 -10.30
C GLY A 180 5.85 -21.79 -8.86
N ILE A 181 6.44 -21.10 -7.88
CA ILE A 181 6.11 -21.28 -6.45
C ILE A 181 4.67 -20.87 -6.18
N ILE A 182 4.24 -19.72 -6.74
CA ILE A 182 2.87 -19.24 -6.55
C ILE A 182 1.88 -20.22 -7.19
N ARG A 183 2.15 -20.68 -8.42
CA ARG A 183 1.27 -21.64 -9.11
C ARG A 183 1.14 -22.94 -8.34
N SER A 184 2.23 -23.60 -7.97
CA SER A 184 2.18 -24.88 -7.25
C SER A 184 1.47 -24.77 -5.90
N ASN A 185 1.48 -23.61 -5.24
CA ASN A 185 0.86 -23.41 -3.94
C ASN A 185 -0.56 -22.82 -3.98
N PHE A 186 -0.90 -22.00 -5.01
CA PHE A 186 -2.15 -21.22 -5.01
C PHE A 186 -3.03 -21.37 -6.26
N ASP A 187 -2.56 -21.98 -7.36
CA ASP A 187 -3.34 -22.19 -8.58
C ASP A 187 -4.05 -23.56 -8.54
N ALA A 188 -5.39 -23.57 -8.65
CA ALA A 188 -6.19 -24.80 -8.67
C ALA A 188 -6.29 -25.44 -10.06
N ASN A 189 -5.75 -24.80 -11.11
CA ASN A 189 -5.73 -25.38 -12.46
C ASN A 189 -4.63 -26.42 -12.67
N LEU A 190 -3.66 -26.51 -11.77
CA LEU A 190 -2.66 -27.57 -11.79
C LEU A 190 -3.28 -28.91 -11.34
N GLU A 191 -2.73 -30.01 -11.84
CA GLU A 191 -3.06 -31.34 -11.34
C GLU A 191 -2.74 -31.45 -9.85
N GLU A 192 -3.53 -32.19 -9.08
CA GLU A 192 -3.33 -32.31 -7.63
C GLU A 192 -1.95 -32.89 -7.24
N SER A 193 -1.37 -33.70 -8.11
CA SER A 193 -0.02 -34.25 -7.99
C SER A 193 1.09 -33.19 -8.05
N GLU A 194 0.80 -32.01 -8.65
CA GLU A 194 1.73 -30.88 -8.75
C GLU A 194 1.53 -29.84 -7.64
N TRP A 195 0.56 -30.10 -6.74
CA TRP A 195 0.28 -29.18 -5.67
C TRP A 195 1.30 -29.26 -4.54
N HIS A 196 1.78 -28.09 -4.17
CA HIS A 196 2.61 -27.90 -2.98
C HIS A 196 1.80 -27.28 -1.84
N TYR A 197 2.30 -27.45 -0.61
CA TYR A 197 1.70 -26.94 0.62
C TYR A 197 2.75 -26.23 1.48
N ASP A 198 3.72 -25.61 0.82
CA ASP A 198 4.82 -24.90 1.48
C ASP A 198 4.33 -23.57 2.07
N TYR A 199 3.26 -23.01 1.50
CA TYR A 199 2.73 -21.69 1.88
C TYR A 199 1.23 -21.72 2.07
N ASP A 200 0.79 -21.15 3.21
CA ASP A 200 -0.63 -20.97 3.57
C ASP A 200 -1.04 -19.48 3.45
N ILE A 201 -0.09 -18.57 3.58
CA ILE A 201 -0.31 -17.12 3.50
C ILE A 201 0.53 -16.56 2.36
N ILE A 202 -0.11 -15.80 1.46
CA ILE A 202 0.58 -14.97 0.49
C ILE A 202 0.30 -13.50 0.80
N ILE A 203 1.37 -12.72 1.00
CA ILE A 203 1.31 -11.27 1.19
C ILE A 203 1.87 -10.64 -0.07
N THR A 204 1.09 -9.77 -0.71
CA THR A 204 1.51 -9.20 -1.99
C THR A 204 1.10 -7.75 -2.14
N THR A 205 1.86 -7.04 -2.96
CA THR A 205 1.47 -5.75 -3.49
C THR A 205 0.62 -5.94 -4.76
N GLU A 206 0.32 -4.86 -5.51
CA GLU A 206 -0.47 -4.91 -6.75
C GLU A 206 0.11 -5.82 -7.84
N VAL A 207 1.34 -6.30 -7.70
CA VAL A 207 2.00 -7.15 -8.69
C VAL A 207 1.31 -8.48 -8.97
N LEU A 208 0.46 -8.95 -8.05
CA LEU A 208 -0.38 -10.15 -8.23
C LEU A 208 -1.85 -9.84 -8.54
N ALA A 209 -2.24 -8.57 -8.66
CA ALA A 209 -3.58 -8.22 -9.13
C ALA A 209 -3.82 -8.66 -10.58
N GLU A 210 -2.75 -8.95 -11.34
CA GLU A 210 -2.83 -9.42 -12.73
C GLU A 210 -1.94 -10.65 -12.97
N GLY A 211 -2.33 -11.46 -13.97
CA GLY A 211 -1.49 -12.49 -14.57
C GLY A 211 -1.34 -13.82 -13.82
N ILE A 212 -1.90 -14.01 -12.61
CA ILE A 212 -1.79 -15.28 -11.88
C ILE A 212 -3.11 -15.67 -11.21
N ASN A 213 -3.29 -16.97 -10.96
CA ASN A 213 -4.46 -17.50 -10.29
C ASN A 213 -4.14 -17.83 -8.84
N LEU A 214 -5.03 -17.44 -7.93
CA LEU A 214 -4.89 -17.65 -6.47
C LEU A 214 -6.11 -18.41 -5.90
N HIS A 215 -6.82 -19.16 -6.73
CA HIS A 215 -8.12 -19.73 -6.43
C HIS A 215 -8.08 -21.08 -5.69
N ARG A 216 -6.91 -21.49 -5.16
CA ARG A 216 -6.80 -22.43 -4.04
C ARG A 216 -7.04 -21.75 -2.69
N SER A 217 -7.04 -20.41 -2.64
CA SER A 217 -7.50 -19.65 -1.46
C SER A 217 -8.99 -19.36 -1.56
N ASN A 218 -9.65 -19.22 -0.42
CA ASN A 218 -11.04 -18.71 -0.36
C ASN A 218 -11.18 -17.49 0.56
N VAL A 219 -10.05 -16.94 1.04
CA VAL A 219 -10.02 -15.74 1.88
C VAL A 219 -9.09 -14.72 1.26
N ILE A 220 -9.62 -13.52 1.05
CA ILE A 220 -8.88 -12.34 0.57
C ILE A 220 -8.95 -11.28 1.66
N VAL A 221 -7.81 -10.71 2.01
CA VAL A 221 -7.70 -9.56 2.90
C VAL A 221 -7.08 -8.41 2.13
N ASN A 222 -7.84 -7.36 1.88
CA ASN A 222 -7.32 -6.09 1.41
C ASN A 222 -6.89 -5.28 2.61
N TYR A 223 -5.65 -5.49 3.05
CA TYR A 223 -5.06 -4.71 4.15
C TYR A 223 -5.03 -3.22 3.80
N ASP A 224 -4.79 -2.91 2.52
CA ASP A 224 -5.04 -1.60 1.94
C ASP A 224 -6.07 -1.72 0.83
N VAL A 225 -7.21 -1.08 1.00
CA VAL A 225 -8.24 -1.01 -0.05
C VAL A 225 -7.73 -0.12 -1.18
N PRO A 226 -7.71 -0.61 -2.43
CA PRO A 226 -7.20 0.17 -3.55
C PRO A 226 -8.15 1.33 -3.88
N TRP A 227 -7.58 2.47 -4.28
CA TRP A 227 -8.34 3.67 -4.69
C TRP A 227 -9.16 3.46 -5.95
N ASN A 228 -8.83 2.44 -6.72
CA ASN A 228 -9.53 2.08 -7.93
C ASN A 228 -10.31 0.79 -7.70
N SER A 229 -11.64 0.87 -7.77
CA SER A 229 -12.53 -0.28 -7.65
C SER A 229 -12.23 -1.38 -8.67
N THR A 230 -11.74 -1.02 -9.88
CA THR A 230 -11.31 -1.99 -10.87
C THR A 230 -10.17 -2.87 -10.32
N ARG A 231 -9.23 -2.30 -9.57
CA ARG A 231 -8.16 -3.06 -8.91
C ARG A 231 -8.71 -3.99 -7.83
N LEU A 232 -9.68 -3.53 -7.06
CA LEU A 232 -10.34 -4.39 -6.06
C LEU A 232 -10.98 -5.59 -6.76
N MET A 233 -11.72 -5.36 -7.84
CA MET A 233 -12.33 -6.42 -8.65
C MET A 233 -11.28 -7.35 -9.28
N GLN A 234 -10.17 -6.81 -9.75
CA GLN A 234 -9.04 -7.61 -10.26
C GLN A 234 -8.46 -8.52 -9.17
N ARG A 235 -8.22 -8.01 -7.96
CA ARG A 235 -7.75 -8.81 -6.82
C ARG A 235 -8.70 -9.95 -6.50
N ILE A 236 -10.00 -9.66 -6.43
CA ILE A 236 -11.03 -10.67 -6.15
C ILE A 236 -11.10 -11.69 -7.28
N GLY A 237 -11.06 -11.25 -8.53
CA GLY A 237 -11.02 -12.13 -9.71
C GLY A 237 -9.81 -13.06 -9.79
N ARG A 238 -8.77 -12.89 -8.94
CA ARG A 238 -7.66 -13.86 -8.82
C ARG A 238 -8.07 -15.08 -8.01
N VAL A 239 -8.99 -14.92 -7.06
CA VAL A 239 -9.47 -15.98 -6.17
C VAL A 239 -10.86 -16.48 -6.63
N ASN A 240 -11.77 -15.56 -6.98
CA ASN A 240 -13.08 -15.90 -7.54
C ASN A 240 -12.98 -16.17 -9.06
N ARG A 241 -12.68 -17.39 -9.41
CA ARG A 241 -12.45 -17.78 -10.82
C ARG A 241 -13.06 -19.15 -11.11
N ILE A 242 -13.35 -19.42 -12.41
CA ILE A 242 -13.74 -20.74 -12.87
C ILE A 242 -12.65 -21.74 -12.44
N GLY A 243 -13.06 -22.82 -11.76
CA GLY A 243 -12.14 -23.81 -11.18
C GLY A 243 -11.89 -23.62 -9.68
N THR A 244 -12.40 -22.55 -9.04
CA THR A 244 -12.34 -22.45 -7.57
C THR A 244 -13.14 -23.59 -6.94
N ARG A 245 -12.57 -24.25 -5.93
CA ARG A 245 -13.22 -25.35 -5.20
C ARG A 245 -14.06 -24.88 -4.03
N ALA A 246 -13.88 -23.64 -3.62
CA ALA A 246 -14.63 -23.07 -2.52
C ALA A 246 -16.03 -22.65 -2.98
N LYS A 247 -17.05 -23.00 -2.18
CA LYS A 247 -18.44 -22.58 -2.42
C LYS A 247 -18.65 -21.09 -2.15
N GLN A 248 -17.83 -20.51 -1.30
CA GLN A 248 -17.88 -19.10 -0.89
C GLN A 248 -16.48 -18.54 -0.79
N ILE A 249 -16.33 -17.29 -1.18
CA ILE A 249 -15.11 -16.50 -1.03
C ILE A 249 -15.41 -15.38 -0.05
N PHE A 250 -14.52 -15.21 0.92
CA PHE A 250 -14.62 -14.18 1.94
C PHE A 250 -13.63 -13.07 1.60
N VAL A 251 -14.12 -11.84 1.54
CA VAL A 251 -13.33 -10.65 1.24
C VAL A 251 -13.40 -9.71 2.43
N TYR A 252 -12.26 -9.39 3.00
CA TYR A 252 -12.14 -8.47 4.11
C TYR A 252 -11.39 -7.22 3.67
N ASN A 253 -11.96 -6.06 3.97
CA ASN A 253 -11.43 -4.76 3.54
C ASN A 253 -11.13 -3.90 4.77
N PHE A 254 -9.85 -3.49 4.93
CA PHE A 254 -9.46 -2.50 5.91
C PHE A 254 -9.51 -1.11 5.27
N TYR A 255 -10.54 -0.36 5.60
CA TYR A 255 -10.71 1.00 5.11
C TYR A 255 -9.83 1.99 5.87
N PRO A 256 -9.49 3.14 5.26
CA PRO A 256 -8.78 4.21 5.95
C PRO A 256 -9.56 4.73 7.17
N SER A 257 -8.86 5.33 8.11
CA SER A 257 -9.49 6.06 9.21
C SER A 257 -10.40 7.18 8.69
N ILE A 258 -11.38 7.63 9.49
CA ILE A 258 -12.26 8.75 9.11
C ILE A 258 -11.43 9.99 8.75
N GLN A 259 -10.37 10.28 9.50
CA GLN A 259 -9.47 11.41 9.23
C GLN A 259 -8.68 11.21 7.93
N GLY A 260 -8.18 10.02 7.67
CA GLY A 260 -7.51 9.65 6.43
C GLY A 260 -8.46 9.74 5.25
N ASN A 261 -9.66 9.17 5.37
CA ASN A 261 -10.68 9.19 4.33
C ASN A 261 -11.11 10.61 3.95
N ASN A 262 -11.30 11.51 4.91
CA ASN A 262 -11.61 12.93 4.66
C ASN A 262 -10.50 13.64 3.86
N GLN A 263 -9.24 13.26 4.05
CA GLN A 263 -8.12 13.82 3.29
C GLN A 263 -8.01 13.22 1.88
N ILE A 264 -8.38 11.97 1.70
CA ILE A 264 -8.16 11.21 0.48
C ILE A 264 -9.45 10.99 -0.32
N ARG A 265 -10.62 11.09 0.30
CA ARG A 265 -11.95 10.81 -0.28
C ARG A 265 -12.03 9.42 -0.95
N LEU A 266 -11.32 8.45 -0.36
CA LEU A 266 -11.15 7.13 -0.95
C LEU A 266 -12.43 6.32 -0.96
N GLU A 267 -13.09 6.25 0.20
CA GLU A 267 -14.28 5.43 0.43
C GLU A 267 -15.41 5.82 -0.52
N GLN A 268 -15.76 7.12 -0.57
CA GLN A 268 -16.81 7.61 -1.46
C GLN A 268 -16.51 7.34 -2.94
N THR A 269 -15.23 7.43 -3.33
CA THR A 269 -14.82 7.15 -4.71
C THR A 269 -14.89 5.66 -5.03
N ALA A 270 -14.51 4.79 -4.11
CA ALA A 270 -14.61 3.33 -4.26
C ALA A 270 -16.07 2.87 -4.32
N ILE A 271 -16.91 3.35 -3.40
CA ILE A 271 -18.34 3.04 -3.35
C ILE A 271 -19.05 3.48 -4.62
N ARG A 272 -18.88 4.74 -5.08
CA ARG A 272 -19.50 5.23 -6.31
C ARG A 272 -19.10 4.40 -7.54
N LYS A 273 -17.85 3.98 -7.63
CA LYS A 273 -17.37 3.17 -8.75
C LYS A 273 -17.88 1.74 -8.69
N LEU A 274 -17.98 1.15 -7.49
CA LEU A 274 -18.60 -0.16 -7.30
C LEU A 274 -20.08 -0.13 -7.66
N GLN A 275 -20.83 0.87 -7.22
CA GLN A 275 -22.24 1.07 -7.59
C GLN A 275 -22.41 1.23 -9.11
N ALA A 276 -21.56 2.03 -9.76
CA ALA A 276 -21.59 2.20 -11.22
C ALA A 276 -21.29 0.86 -11.95
N PHE A 277 -20.40 0.05 -11.40
CA PHE A 277 -20.09 -1.28 -11.93
C PHE A 277 -21.30 -2.24 -11.80
N HIS A 278 -21.92 -2.30 -10.62
CA HIS A 278 -23.14 -3.10 -10.41
C HIS A 278 -24.28 -2.67 -11.35
N THR A 279 -24.46 -1.36 -11.55
CA THR A 279 -25.47 -0.84 -12.47
C THR A 279 -25.18 -1.21 -13.92
N ALA A 280 -23.92 -1.26 -14.32
CA ALA A 280 -23.53 -1.56 -15.70
C ALA A 280 -23.57 -3.05 -16.04
N PHE A 281 -23.32 -3.94 -15.08
CA PHE A 281 -23.19 -5.39 -15.29
C PHE A 281 -24.36 -6.23 -14.76
N GLY A 282 -25.41 -5.61 -14.21
CA GLY A 282 -26.63 -6.24 -13.74
C GLY A 282 -26.52 -6.87 -12.34
N GLU A 283 -27.69 -7.10 -11.73
CA GLU A 283 -27.82 -7.60 -10.35
C GLU A 283 -27.32 -9.04 -10.14
N ASP A 284 -27.26 -9.86 -11.19
CA ASP A 284 -26.84 -11.26 -11.12
C ASP A 284 -25.34 -11.44 -10.80
N ASN A 285 -24.55 -10.37 -10.90
CA ASN A 285 -23.14 -10.33 -10.52
C ASN A 285 -22.91 -9.59 -9.20
N LYS A 286 -23.80 -9.73 -8.21
CA LYS A 286 -23.61 -9.21 -6.85
C LYS A 286 -22.43 -9.90 -6.19
N ILE A 287 -21.22 -9.43 -6.51
CA ILE A 287 -19.99 -9.83 -5.82
C ILE A 287 -19.89 -9.10 -4.47
N PHE A 288 -20.59 -7.95 -4.36
CA PHE A 288 -20.68 -7.14 -3.15
C PHE A 288 -22.06 -6.49 -3.05
N SER A 289 -22.77 -6.70 -1.96
CA SER A 289 -23.73 -5.72 -1.45
C SER A 289 -23.05 -4.95 -0.32
N LEU A 290 -23.24 -3.64 -0.24
CA LEU A 290 -22.77 -2.81 0.89
C LEU A 290 -23.22 -3.37 2.24
N LEU A 291 -24.36 -4.06 2.30
CA LEU A 291 -24.92 -4.70 3.49
C LEU A 291 -24.30 -6.06 3.79
N GLU A 292 -23.76 -6.77 2.79
CA GLU A 292 -23.06 -8.06 2.97
C GLU A 292 -21.60 -7.86 3.41
N GLU A 293 -21.00 -6.75 3.02
CA GLU A 293 -19.62 -6.38 3.44
C GLU A 293 -19.57 -5.83 4.86
N ILE A 294 -20.65 -5.19 5.30
CA ILE A 294 -20.83 -4.65 6.66
C ILE A 294 -21.64 -5.70 7.46
N GLY A 295 -21.13 -6.92 7.55
CA GLY A 295 -21.64 -7.87 8.53
C GLY A 295 -21.40 -7.35 9.95
N ASP A 296 -22.11 -7.94 10.96
CA ASP A 296 -22.12 -7.56 12.38
C ASP A 296 -20.75 -7.37 13.09
N GLY A 297 -19.66 -7.41 12.33
CA GLY A 297 -18.29 -7.18 12.74
C GLY A 297 -17.64 -5.97 12.06
N ALA A 298 -18.40 -4.98 11.62
CA ALA A 298 -17.84 -3.77 11.03
C ALA A 298 -16.83 -3.11 11.99
N LEU A 299 -15.57 -3.07 11.55
CA LEU A 299 -14.41 -2.55 12.27
C LEU A 299 -14.55 -1.08 12.69
N TYR A 300 -15.56 -0.38 12.17
CA TYR A 300 -15.86 1.02 12.49
C TYR A 300 -17.40 1.19 12.64
N GLY A 301 -17.87 0.97 13.87
CA GLY A 301 -19.26 0.88 14.22
C GLY A 301 -20.18 2.04 13.79
N ASN A 302 -21.47 1.72 13.74
CA ASN A 302 -22.71 2.53 13.87
C ASN A 302 -22.86 3.91 13.21
N LYS A 303 -21.80 4.59 12.75
CA LYS A 303 -21.91 5.89 12.05
C LYS A 303 -22.26 5.75 10.56
N ILE A 304 -21.89 4.66 9.93
CA ILE A 304 -22.15 4.44 8.49
C ILE A 304 -23.66 4.31 8.25
N GLN A 305 -24.42 3.67 9.12
CA GLN A 305 -25.88 3.55 8.99
C GLN A 305 -26.62 4.90 9.09
N GLN A 306 -26.09 5.87 9.83
CA GLN A 306 -26.68 7.21 9.89
C GLN A 306 -26.39 8.02 8.62
N GLU A 307 -25.20 7.94 8.06
CA GLU A 307 -24.82 8.61 6.83
C GLU A 307 -25.49 8.02 5.59
N GLU A 308 -25.73 6.70 5.53
CA GLU A 308 -26.52 6.05 4.48
C GLU A 308 -27.98 6.52 4.48
N SER A 309 -28.57 6.74 5.64
CA SER A 309 -29.95 7.27 5.75
C SER A 309 -30.06 8.69 5.26
N GLU A 310 -29.02 9.51 5.38
CA GLU A 310 -28.96 10.88 4.84
C GLU A 310 -28.71 10.87 3.33
N ILE A 311 -27.84 10.01 2.82
CA ILE A 311 -27.57 9.92 1.37
C ILE A 311 -28.81 9.40 0.63
N LEU A 312 -29.51 8.40 1.17
CA LEU A 312 -30.78 7.91 0.59
C LEU A 312 -31.91 8.95 0.62
N LYS A 313 -31.94 9.85 1.60
CA LYS A 313 -32.85 11.00 1.61
C LYS A 313 -32.54 11.99 0.47
N TYR A 314 -31.27 12.29 0.22
CA TYR A 314 -30.85 13.18 -0.87
C TYR A 314 -31.03 12.60 -2.28
N LEU A 315 -31.11 11.27 -2.42
CA LEU A 315 -31.37 10.62 -3.71
C LEU A 315 -32.86 10.43 -4.02
N ASN A 316 -33.73 10.63 -3.04
CA ASN A 316 -35.20 10.53 -3.19
C ASN A 316 -35.91 11.89 -3.18
N GLU A 317 -35.20 13.02 -3.07
CA GLU A 317 -35.62 14.39 -3.33
C GLU A 317 -35.12 14.86 -4.72
#